data_86e47cf9670d9bcecbce208bb8d57026
#
_entry.id   86e47cf9670d9bcecbce208bb8d57026
#
_cell.length_a   1.000
_cell.length_b   1.000
_cell.length_c   1.000
_cell.angle_alpha   90.00
_cell.angle_beta   90.00
_cell.angle_gamma   90.00
#
_symmetry.space_group_name_H-M   'P 1'
#
loop_
_entity.id
_entity.type
_entity.pdbx_description
1 polymer ?
#
loop_
_entity_poly.entity_id
_entity_poly.type
_entity_poly.pdbx_seq_one_letter_code
_entity_poly.pdbx_strand_id
1 'polypeptide(L)'
;MPEYRIKETGEIITDLKGAFPNASLPAVLTPADLEFLGVDPVLEGPQPVTTTVYQFAFRDGVEEINGKWFTKYAIGPVFADYTDDEGVTHTAAEQEAAYKAQKDDAQWEAIRTDRNKRLADTDWTQLDDTPIANTDKSQWALYRQALRDITTQADPFHIEWPALPV
;
A
#
# COMPACT_ATOMS: atom_id res chain seq x y z
N MET A 1 -16.77 10.54 -3.36
CA MET A 1 -18.16 10.80 -3.79
C MET A 1 -19.08 10.12 -2.78
N PRO A 2 -20.27 10.67 -2.49
CA PRO A 2 -21.21 9.99 -1.60
C PRO A 2 -21.67 8.65 -2.22
N GLU A 3 -21.89 7.65 -1.37
CA GLU A 3 -22.35 6.33 -1.76
C GLU A 3 -23.68 6.04 -1.08
N TYR A 4 -24.51 5.27 -1.75
CA TYR A 4 -25.84 4.92 -1.27
C TYR A 4 -26.10 3.43 -1.52
N ARG A 5 -26.78 2.79 -0.59
CA ARG A 5 -27.24 1.42 -0.70
C ARG A 5 -28.73 1.41 -1.05
N ILE A 6 -29.12 0.76 -2.11
CA ILE A 6 -30.54 0.54 -2.46
C ILE A 6 -31.12 -0.47 -1.46
N LYS A 7 -32.18 -0.09 -0.74
CA LYS A 7 -32.78 -0.91 0.33
C LYS A 7 -33.31 -2.25 -0.20
N GLU A 8 -33.90 -2.23 -1.37
CA GLU A 8 -34.55 -3.42 -1.97
C GLU A 8 -33.51 -4.45 -2.45
N THR A 9 -32.46 -4.02 -3.14
CA THR A 9 -31.50 -4.92 -3.80
C THR A 9 -30.21 -5.09 -3.00
N GLY A 10 -29.89 -4.14 -2.12
CA GLY A 10 -28.61 -4.08 -1.44
C GLY A 10 -27.45 -3.52 -2.30
N GLU A 11 -27.73 -3.14 -3.54
CA GLU A 11 -26.75 -2.60 -4.47
C GLU A 11 -26.18 -1.27 -3.97
N ILE A 12 -24.86 -1.07 -4.15
CA ILE A 12 -24.19 0.17 -3.82
C ILE A 12 -24.02 1.02 -5.07
N ILE A 13 -24.51 2.24 -5.01
CA ILE A 13 -24.49 3.21 -6.10
C ILE A 13 -23.79 4.51 -5.69
N THR A 14 -23.17 5.18 -6.64
CA THR A 14 -22.55 6.50 -6.46
C THR A 14 -23.26 7.60 -7.25
N ASP A 15 -24.09 7.22 -8.23
CA ASP A 15 -24.89 8.11 -9.08
C ASP A 15 -26.39 7.90 -8.86
N LEU A 16 -26.96 8.65 -7.93
CA LEU A 16 -28.40 8.64 -7.68
C LEU A 16 -29.22 9.06 -8.91
N LYS A 17 -28.71 10.01 -9.69
CA LYS A 17 -29.44 10.49 -10.85
C LYS A 17 -29.51 9.46 -11.96
N GLY A 18 -28.42 8.73 -12.17
CA GLY A 18 -28.37 7.60 -13.10
C GLY A 18 -29.26 6.45 -12.65
N ALA A 19 -29.25 6.13 -11.36
CA ALA A 19 -30.10 5.06 -10.78
C ALA A 19 -31.59 5.44 -10.76
N PHE A 20 -31.92 6.72 -10.56
CA PHE A 20 -33.31 7.22 -10.48
C PHE A 20 -33.55 8.37 -11.48
N PRO A 21 -33.53 8.10 -12.81
CA PRO A 21 -33.58 9.14 -13.85
C PRO A 21 -34.87 9.96 -13.85
N ASN A 22 -35.97 9.41 -13.33
CA ASN A 22 -37.28 10.06 -13.25
C ASN A 22 -37.49 10.80 -11.92
N ALA A 23 -36.56 10.72 -10.96
CA ALA A 23 -36.70 11.42 -9.69
C ALA A 23 -36.17 12.86 -9.83
N SER A 24 -36.91 13.81 -9.26
CA SER A 24 -36.43 15.18 -9.10
C SER A 24 -35.60 15.26 -7.85
N LEU A 25 -34.26 15.35 -8.01
CA LEU A 25 -33.33 15.36 -6.89
C LEU A 25 -33.00 16.83 -6.51
N PRO A 26 -33.17 17.22 -5.23
CA PRO A 26 -32.73 18.53 -4.75
C PRO A 26 -31.21 18.62 -4.71
N ALA A 27 -30.66 19.83 -4.69
CA ALA A 27 -29.23 20.06 -4.59
C ALA A 27 -28.61 19.52 -3.28
N VAL A 28 -29.42 19.49 -2.21
CA VAL A 28 -29.07 18.91 -0.91
C VAL A 28 -30.15 17.90 -0.55
N LEU A 29 -29.75 16.64 -0.43
CA LEU A 29 -30.65 15.53 -0.07
C LEU A 29 -30.93 15.56 1.44
N THR A 30 -32.20 15.45 1.79
CA THR A 30 -32.63 15.28 3.17
C THR A 30 -32.85 13.79 3.48
N PRO A 31 -32.93 13.39 4.77
CA PRO A 31 -33.29 12.01 5.14
C PRO A 31 -34.65 11.56 4.55
N ALA A 32 -35.61 12.47 4.37
CA ALA A 32 -36.89 12.16 3.76
C ALA A 32 -36.76 11.88 2.25
N ASP A 33 -35.87 12.58 1.55
CA ASP A 33 -35.59 12.30 0.13
C ASP A 33 -34.94 10.93 -0.06
N LEU A 34 -34.00 10.56 0.83
CA LEU A 34 -33.35 9.25 0.81
C LEU A 34 -34.36 8.13 1.09
N GLU A 35 -35.24 8.34 2.06
CA GLU A 35 -36.30 7.38 2.37
C GLU A 35 -37.27 7.22 1.18
N PHE A 36 -37.69 8.33 0.55
CA PHE A 36 -38.53 8.31 -0.64
C PHE A 36 -37.89 7.56 -1.81
N LEU A 37 -36.57 7.70 -2.00
CA LEU A 37 -35.83 6.97 -3.02
C LEU A 37 -35.58 5.50 -2.65
N GLY A 38 -35.84 5.11 -1.42
CA GLY A 38 -35.54 3.76 -0.93
C GLY A 38 -34.05 3.45 -0.85
N VAL A 39 -33.25 4.45 -0.46
CA VAL A 39 -31.79 4.29 -0.31
C VAL A 39 -31.34 4.67 1.09
N ASP A 40 -30.26 4.04 1.53
CA ASP A 40 -29.53 4.40 2.74
C ASP A 40 -28.18 5.04 2.36
N PRO A 41 -27.74 6.11 3.03
CA PRO A 41 -26.39 6.63 2.83
C PRO A 41 -25.36 5.64 3.41
N VAL A 42 -24.29 5.41 2.66
CA VAL A 42 -23.15 4.64 3.15
C VAL A 42 -22.11 5.61 3.68
N LEU A 43 -21.81 5.49 4.95
CA LEU A 43 -20.81 6.28 5.66
C LEU A 43 -19.45 5.61 5.59
N GLU A 44 -18.38 6.38 5.78
CA GLU A 44 -17.04 5.82 5.90
C GLU A 44 -16.93 5.02 7.20
N GLY A 45 -16.55 3.75 7.07
CA GLY A 45 -16.34 2.85 8.19
C GLY A 45 -14.92 2.91 8.75
N PRO A 46 -14.66 2.35 9.92
CA PRO A 46 -13.33 2.30 10.49
C PRO A 46 -12.42 1.39 9.67
N GLN A 47 -11.24 1.89 9.32
CA GLN A 47 -10.23 1.06 8.67
C GLN A 47 -9.45 0.24 9.71
N PRO A 48 -9.21 -1.06 9.46
CA PRO A 48 -8.40 -1.87 10.34
C PRO A 48 -6.94 -1.42 10.32
N VAL A 49 -6.27 -1.54 11.46
CA VAL A 49 -4.83 -1.27 11.56
C VAL A 49 -4.06 -2.48 11.07
N THR A 50 -3.19 -2.28 10.09
CA THR A 50 -2.27 -3.32 9.62
C THR A 50 -1.13 -3.52 10.64
N THR A 51 -0.70 -4.75 10.85
CA THR A 51 0.34 -5.12 11.83
C THR A 51 1.69 -5.42 11.18
N THR A 52 1.72 -5.59 9.86
CA THR A 52 2.94 -5.87 9.09
C THR A 52 3.01 -5.06 7.80
N VAL A 53 4.21 -4.91 7.26
CA VAL A 53 4.46 -4.24 5.97
C VAL A 53 3.87 -4.99 4.76
N TYR A 54 3.48 -6.25 4.96
CA TYR A 54 2.88 -7.09 3.91
C TYR A 54 1.36 -6.96 3.85
N GLN A 55 0.74 -6.28 4.80
CA GLN A 55 -0.70 -6.12 4.90
C GLN A 55 -1.15 -4.76 4.36
N PHE A 56 -2.37 -4.73 3.85
CA PHE A 56 -3.07 -3.50 3.49
C PHE A 56 -4.57 -3.64 3.83
N ALA A 57 -5.20 -2.52 4.15
CA ALA A 57 -6.65 -2.48 4.26
C ALA A 57 -7.27 -2.33 2.86
N PHE A 58 -8.30 -3.12 2.57
CA PHE A 58 -9.07 -2.99 1.35
C PHE A 58 -10.57 -3.02 1.64
N ARG A 59 -11.34 -2.44 0.75
CA ARG A 59 -12.79 -2.43 0.86
C ARG A 59 -13.36 -3.83 0.63
N ASP A 60 -14.17 -4.29 1.57
CA ASP A 60 -14.85 -5.59 1.57
C ASP A 60 -16.37 -5.41 1.71
N GLY A 61 -16.96 -4.55 0.88
CA GLY A 61 -18.38 -4.28 0.88
C GLY A 61 -18.84 -3.21 1.86
N VAL A 62 -20.00 -3.44 2.44
CA VAL A 62 -20.62 -2.57 3.45
C VAL A 62 -21.18 -3.39 4.60
N GLU A 63 -21.31 -2.79 5.77
CA GLU A 63 -21.92 -3.40 6.95
C GLU A 63 -22.85 -2.43 7.66
N GLU A 64 -23.82 -2.99 8.38
CA GLU A 64 -24.76 -2.22 9.18
C GLU A 64 -24.28 -2.15 10.64
N ILE A 65 -24.13 -0.92 11.15
CA ILE A 65 -23.78 -0.69 12.54
C ILE A 65 -24.79 0.29 13.14
N ASN A 66 -25.54 -0.15 14.16
CA ASN A 66 -26.53 0.67 14.85
C ASN A 66 -27.55 1.33 13.92
N GLY A 67 -28.06 0.60 12.92
CA GLY A 67 -29.06 1.09 11.98
C GLY A 67 -28.53 2.05 10.92
N LYS A 68 -27.22 2.12 10.73
CA LYS A 68 -26.55 2.91 9.68
C LYS A 68 -25.60 2.04 8.89
N TRP A 69 -25.48 2.31 7.60
CA TRP A 69 -24.60 1.58 6.70
C TRP A 69 -23.23 2.24 6.63
N PHE A 70 -22.17 1.43 6.73
CA PHE A 70 -20.80 1.86 6.68
C PHE A 70 -20.01 1.04 5.65
N THR A 71 -18.99 1.65 5.05
CA THR A 71 -17.99 0.90 4.28
C THR A 71 -17.31 -0.10 5.22
N LYS A 72 -17.32 -1.37 4.82
CA LYS A 72 -16.58 -2.43 5.51
C LYS A 72 -15.19 -2.57 4.92
N TYR A 73 -14.20 -2.74 5.77
CA TYR A 73 -12.81 -2.99 5.39
C TYR A 73 -12.32 -4.32 5.93
N ALA A 74 -11.48 -4.98 5.13
CA ALA A 74 -10.75 -6.18 5.53
C ALA A 74 -9.24 -5.96 5.38
N ILE A 75 -8.46 -6.83 6.03
CA ILE A 75 -7.00 -6.84 5.88
C ILE A 75 -6.63 -7.87 4.80
N GLY A 76 -5.85 -7.45 3.83
CA GLY A 76 -5.30 -8.30 2.77
C GLY A 76 -3.77 -8.30 2.74
N PRO A 77 -3.20 -9.13 1.87
CA PRO A 77 -3.91 -10.07 0.99
C PRO A 77 -4.48 -11.28 1.75
N VAL A 78 -5.50 -11.93 1.19
CA VAL A 78 -6.06 -13.18 1.71
C VAL A 78 -5.64 -14.30 0.78
N PHE A 79 -5.05 -15.35 1.32
CA PHE A 79 -4.62 -16.54 0.58
C PHE A 79 -5.49 -17.73 0.97
N ALA A 80 -5.80 -18.57 0.00
CA ALA A 80 -6.55 -19.81 0.20
C ALA A 80 -5.93 -20.91 -0.67
N ASP A 81 -6.02 -22.15 -0.20
CA ASP A 81 -5.59 -23.30 -1.00
C ASP A 81 -6.45 -23.39 -2.26
N TYR A 82 -5.80 -23.63 -3.41
CA TYR A 82 -6.48 -23.92 -4.67
C TYR A 82 -5.70 -24.94 -5.48
N THR A 83 -6.41 -25.61 -6.40
CA THR A 83 -5.79 -26.52 -7.37
C THR A 83 -5.97 -25.92 -8.76
N ASP A 84 -4.87 -25.82 -9.50
CA ASP A 84 -4.89 -25.29 -10.87
C ASP A 84 -5.42 -26.31 -11.89
N ASP A 85 -5.53 -25.87 -13.15
CA ASP A 85 -6.06 -26.70 -14.25
C ASP A 85 -5.13 -27.89 -14.60
N GLU A 86 -3.88 -27.86 -14.16
CA GLU A 86 -2.88 -28.92 -14.32
C GLU A 86 -2.95 -29.94 -13.17
N GLY A 87 -3.79 -29.70 -12.15
CA GLY A 87 -3.96 -30.57 -10.98
C GLY A 87 -2.93 -30.34 -9.87
N VAL A 88 -2.17 -29.24 -9.92
CA VAL A 88 -1.21 -28.88 -8.89
C VAL A 88 -1.90 -28.06 -7.78
N THR A 89 -1.73 -28.49 -6.54
CA THR A 89 -2.27 -27.79 -5.38
C THR A 89 -1.28 -26.73 -4.91
N HIS A 90 -1.78 -25.48 -4.81
CA HIS A 90 -1.07 -24.34 -4.27
C HIS A 90 -1.65 -24.00 -2.89
N THR A 91 -0.87 -24.17 -1.87
CA THR A 91 -1.31 -23.89 -0.49
C THR A 91 -1.32 -22.38 -0.19
N ALA A 92 -2.17 -21.95 0.72
CA ALA A 92 -2.20 -20.57 1.21
C ALA A 92 -0.83 -20.14 1.76
N ALA A 93 -0.13 -21.04 2.45
CA ALA A 93 1.19 -20.76 3.02
C ALA A 93 2.27 -20.52 1.95
N GLU A 94 2.27 -21.30 0.87
CA GLU A 94 3.20 -21.10 -0.26
C GLU A 94 2.94 -19.79 -0.99
N GLN A 95 1.67 -19.45 -1.20
CA GLN A 95 1.27 -18.18 -1.82
C GLN A 95 1.66 -16.98 -0.95
N GLU A 96 1.45 -17.06 0.36
CA GLU A 96 1.86 -16.03 1.31
C GLU A 96 3.38 -15.85 1.33
N ALA A 97 4.15 -16.94 1.34
CA ALA A 97 5.61 -16.90 1.30
C ALA A 97 6.11 -16.27 -0.02
N ALA A 98 5.54 -16.65 -1.15
CA ALA A 98 5.87 -16.08 -2.46
C ALA A 98 5.55 -14.59 -2.53
N TYR A 99 4.40 -14.17 -2.01
CA TYR A 99 4.01 -12.75 -1.95
C TYR A 99 4.98 -11.93 -1.08
N LYS A 100 5.37 -12.44 0.09
CA LYS A 100 6.35 -11.78 0.96
C LYS A 100 7.70 -11.63 0.27
N ALA A 101 8.20 -12.72 -0.33
CA ALA A 101 9.44 -12.72 -1.08
C ALA A 101 9.42 -11.69 -2.23
N GLN A 102 8.32 -11.61 -2.97
CA GLN A 102 8.16 -10.61 -4.04
C GLN A 102 8.22 -9.17 -3.50
N LYS A 103 7.61 -8.92 -2.33
CA LYS A 103 7.65 -7.60 -1.69
C LYS A 103 9.07 -7.24 -1.22
N ASP A 104 9.76 -8.21 -0.61
CA ASP A 104 11.15 -8.04 -0.16
C ASP A 104 12.07 -7.77 -1.34
N ASP A 105 11.95 -8.53 -2.43
CA ASP A 105 12.74 -8.35 -3.64
C ASP A 105 12.52 -6.97 -4.27
N ALA A 106 11.27 -6.52 -4.36
CA ALA A 106 10.95 -5.18 -4.87
C ALA A 106 11.56 -4.08 -4.00
N GLN A 107 11.53 -4.24 -2.67
CA GLN A 107 12.11 -3.29 -1.74
C GLN A 107 13.65 -3.29 -1.85
N TRP A 108 14.28 -4.47 -1.94
CA TRP A 108 15.71 -4.60 -2.18
C TRP A 108 16.15 -3.93 -3.49
N GLU A 109 15.34 -4.01 -4.54
CA GLU A 109 15.64 -3.35 -5.82
C GLU A 109 15.60 -1.81 -5.69
N ALA A 110 14.63 -1.28 -4.95
CA ALA A 110 14.57 0.14 -4.63
C ALA A 110 15.80 0.60 -3.83
N ILE A 111 16.24 -0.19 -2.83
CA ILE A 111 17.44 0.08 -2.04
C ILE A 111 18.70 0.06 -2.91
N ARG A 112 18.84 -0.93 -3.81
CA ARG A 112 19.97 -1.01 -4.75
C ARG A 112 20.02 0.21 -5.67
N THR A 113 18.86 0.69 -6.11
CA THR A 113 18.75 1.88 -6.95
C THR A 113 19.20 3.14 -6.20
N ASP A 114 18.73 3.36 -4.97
CA ASP A 114 19.15 4.50 -4.14
C ASP A 114 20.65 4.42 -3.78
N ARG A 115 21.14 3.22 -3.39
CA ARG A 115 22.56 2.97 -3.17
C ARG A 115 23.42 3.35 -4.36
N ASN A 116 23.04 2.92 -5.56
CA ASN A 116 23.80 3.19 -6.78
C ASN A 116 23.85 4.69 -7.06
N LYS A 117 22.74 5.41 -6.84
CA LYS A 117 22.70 6.86 -6.94
C LYS A 117 23.69 7.51 -5.95
N ARG A 118 23.65 7.13 -4.67
CA ARG A 118 24.57 7.67 -3.63
C ARG A 118 26.04 7.37 -3.96
N LEU A 119 26.34 6.19 -4.53
CA LEU A 119 27.69 5.86 -4.99
C LEU A 119 28.12 6.77 -6.14
N ALA A 120 27.27 6.99 -7.15
CA ALA A 120 27.53 7.87 -8.28
C ALA A 120 27.72 9.33 -7.83
N ASP A 121 26.87 9.83 -6.93
CA ASP A 121 26.94 11.18 -6.38
C ASP A 121 28.27 11.46 -5.63
N THR A 122 28.96 10.39 -5.21
CA THR A 122 30.22 10.46 -4.45
C THR A 122 31.45 9.95 -5.22
N ASP A 123 31.34 9.58 -6.50
CA ASP A 123 32.46 9.06 -7.31
C ASP A 123 33.62 10.06 -7.42
N TRP A 124 33.31 11.35 -7.49
CA TRP A 124 34.32 12.42 -7.53
C TRP A 124 35.30 12.41 -6.33
N THR A 125 34.87 11.89 -5.17
CA THR A 125 35.69 11.80 -3.97
C THR A 125 36.85 10.80 -4.13
N GLN A 126 36.80 9.92 -5.13
CA GLN A 126 37.80 8.88 -5.37
C GLN A 126 38.84 9.27 -6.43
N LEU A 127 38.68 10.45 -7.05
CA LEU A 127 39.64 10.92 -8.06
C LEU A 127 40.95 11.34 -7.39
N ASP A 128 42.07 11.16 -8.10
CA ASP A 128 43.38 11.47 -7.57
C ASP A 128 43.58 13.00 -7.38
N ASP A 129 42.98 13.81 -8.26
CA ASP A 129 43.03 15.26 -8.30
C ASP A 129 41.92 15.96 -7.51
N THR A 130 41.13 15.21 -6.73
CA THR A 130 40.06 15.80 -5.92
C THR A 130 40.67 16.71 -4.83
N PRO A 131 40.06 17.89 -4.54
CA PRO A 131 40.58 18.87 -3.59
C PRO A 131 40.32 18.53 -2.11
N ILE A 132 39.98 17.28 -1.77
CA ILE A 132 39.73 16.84 -0.39
C ILE A 132 41.03 16.34 0.27
N ALA A 133 41.12 16.51 1.60
CA ALA A 133 42.27 16.01 2.37
C ALA A 133 42.33 14.49 2.38
N ASN A 134 43.51 13.90 2.55
CA ASN A 134 43.66 12.43 2.57
C ASN A 134 42.90 11.76 3.73
N THR A 135 42.75 12.43 4.86
CA THR A 135 41.92 11.98 5.99
C THR A 135 40.46 11.84 5.59
N ASP A 136 39.96 12.82 4.83
CA ASP A 136 38.59 12.86 4.37
C ASP A 136 38.36 11.83 3.25
N LYS A 137 39.34 11.60 2.37
CA LYS A 137 39.33 10.50 1.38
C LYS A 137 39.09 9.14 2.05
N SER A 138 39.75 8.90 3.19
CA SER A 138 39.58 7.66 3.93
C SER A 138 38.18 7.52 4.50
N GLN A 139 37.57 8.59 4.99
CA GLN A 139 36.18 8.57 5.49
C GLN A 139 35.18 8.35 4.36
N TRP A 140 35.39 8.99 3.20
CA TRP A 140 34.59 8.75 2.02
C TRP A 140 34.71 7.30 1.53
N ALA A 141 35.89 6.71 1.58
CA ALA A 141 36.06 5.30 1.21
C ALA A 141 35.27 4.35 2.15
N LEU A 142 35.29 4.62 3.47
CA LEU A 142 34.51 3.87 4.46
C LEU A 142 32.99 4.03 4.22
N TYR A 143 32.52 5.25 3.99
CA TYR A 143 31.12 5.51 3.66
C TYR A 143 30.68 4.73 2.41
N ARG A 144 31.47 4.78 1.35
CA ARG A 144 31.18 4.07 0.09
C ARG A 144 31.23 2.55 0.28
N GLN A 145 32.10 2.03 1.16
CA GLN A 145 32.08 0.61 1.50
C GLN A 145 30.80 0.24 2.25
N ALA A 146 30.40 1.04 3.24
CA ALA A 146 29.14 0.82 3.96
C ALA A 146 27.90 0.87 3.01
N LEU A 147 27.92 1.72 1.97
CA LEU A 147 26.91 1.71 0.93
C LEU A 147 26.90 0.39 0.12
N ARG A 148 28.07 -0.16 -0.23
CA ARG A 148 28.14 -1.46 -0.94
C ARG A 148 27.59 -2.59 -0.09
N ASP A 149 27.81 -2.52 1.22
CA ASP A 149 27.39 -3.55 2.18
C ASP A 149 25.94 -3.37 2.64
N ILE A 150 25.22 -2.35 2.16
CA ILE A 150 23.85 -2.03 2.60
C ILE A 150 22.88 -3.21 2.48
N THR A 151 23.06 -4.06 1.48
CA THR A 151 22.22 -5.23 1.22
C THR A 151 22.58 -6.45 2.08
N THR A 152 23.52 -6.34 3.00
CA THR A 152 23.78 -7.38 4.01
C THR A 152 22.89 -7.26 5.24
N GLN A 153 22.15 -6.15 5.37
CA GLN A 153 21.14 -5.99 6.41
C GLN A 153 19.98 -6.97 6.18
N ALA A 154 19.38 -7.43 7.28
CA ALA A 154 18.40 -8.53 7.22
C ALA A 154 17.01 -8.10 6.76
N ASP A 155 16.62 -6.85 6.98
CA ASP A 155 15.27 -6.34 6.75
C ASP A 155 15.27 -5.18 5.76
N PRO A 156 14.70 -5.35 4.55
CA PRO A 156 14.69 -4.30 3.54
C PRO A 156 13.77 -3.13 3.88
N PHE A 157 12.85 -3.29 4.83
CA PHE A 157 11.93 -2.22 5.24
C PHE A 157 12.47 -1.35 6.36
N HIS A 158 13.59 -1.76 6.99
CA HIS A 158 14.24 -1.04 8.09
C HIS A 158 15.75 -0.90 7.86
N ILE A 159 16.12 -0.19 6.77
CA ILE A 159 17.51 0.01 6.38
C ILE A 159 18.14 1.19 7.13
N GLU A 160 19.27 0.94 7.75
CA GLU A 160 20.13 1.97 8.33
C GLU A 160 21.16 2.44 7.29
N TRP A 161 20.93 3.64 6.75
CA TRP A 161 21.85 4.24 5.80
C TRP A 161 23.06 4.85 6.51
N PRO A 162 24.29 4.69 5.96
CA PRO A 162 25.47 5.32 6.54
C PRO A 162 25.36 6.85 6.48
N ALA A 163 25.85 7.52 7.52
CA ALA A 163 25.93 8.98 7.55
C ALA A 163 26.99 9.49 6.57
N LEU A 164 26.71 10.62 5.92
CA LEU A 164 27.69 11.31 5.08
C LEU A 164 28.90 11.76 5.91
N PRO A 165 30.14 11.60 5.40
CA PRO A 165 31.30 12.21 6.01
C PRO A 165 31.19 13.75 6.07
N VAL A 166 31.61 14.36 7.17
CA VAL A 166 31.54 15.82 7.40
C VAL A 166 32.90 16.46 7.07
#